data_7d3d7adbfb805610413e108b5c0e0a9d
#
_entry.id   7d3d7adbfb805610413e108b5c0e0a9d
#
_cell.length_a   1.000
_cell.length_b   1.000
_cell.length_c   1.000
_cell.angle_alpha   90.00
_cell.angle_beta   90.00
_cell.angle_gamma   90.00
#
_symmetry.space_group_name_H-M   'P 1'
#
loop_
_entity.id
_entity.type
_entity.pdbx_description
1 polymer ?
#
loop_
_entity_poly.entity_id
_entity_poly.type
_entity_poly.pdbx_seq_one_letter_code
_entity_poly.pdbx_strand_id
1 'polypeptide(L)'
;SMGDAVTRKLMRDFRLYMAVGGMPQAVCEYLETNNLLDVDRVKRGIIQLYEYDFYRLDQSGRISMLFDTIPAQLSSNASRFQVASALGDNVDSEKTLQLISELRESKTINMAYHANDPAVGMPLSIDLKKYKMFVADTGLFITLAFKDKDFTENVIYQKLLSDKLDANLGYVYENVVAQMLTAAGNKLFYYTFPTSTGKHNYEVDFLLSRGNKVCPIEVKSSGYKRHASLDAFCEKFSS
;
A
#
# COMPACT_ATOMS: atom_id res chain seq x y z
N SER A 1 -8.20 -23.36 22.18
CA SER A 1 -9.67 -23.21 22.06
C SER A 1 -10.10 -23.29 20.60
N MET A 2 -11.39 -23.59 20.33
CA MET A 2 -11.93 -23.62 18.96
C MET A 2 -11.75 -22.25 18.26
N GLY A 3 -11.85 -21.15 19.00
CA GLY A 3 -11.59 -19.80 18.48
C GLY A 3 -10.17 -19.59 17.96
N ASP A 4 -9.16 -20.13 18.65
CA ASP A 4 -7.76 -20.01 18.23
C ASP A 4 -7.47 -20.77 16.94
N ALA A 5 -8.11 -21.92 16.72
CA ALA A 5 -7.96 -22.70 15.50
C ALA A 5 -8.57 -21.98 14.30
N VAL A 6 -9.75 -21.38 14.46
CA VAL A 6 -10.41 -20.59 13.42
C VAL A 6 -9.58 -19.35 13.08
N THR A 7 -9.10 -18.63 14.08
CA THR A 7 -8.25 -17.44 13.87
C THR A 7 -6.96 -17.81 13.13
N ARG A 8 -6.30 -18.90 13.50
CA ARG A 8 -5.07 -19.36 12.80
C ARG A 8 -5.35 -19.72 11.35
N LYS A 9 -6.47 -20.39 11.06
CA LYS A 9 -6.87 -20.72 9.70
C LYS A 9 -7.12 -19.45 8.88
N LEU A 10 -7.91 -18.53 9.42
CA LEU A 10 -8.21 -17.25 8.75
C LEU A 10 -6.94 -16.47 8.44
N MET A 11 -6.03 -16.37 9.39
CA MET A 11 -4.75 -15.65 9.19
C MET A 11 -3.85 -16.34 8.17
N ARG A 12 -3.85 -17.68 8.11
CA ARG A 12 -3.13 -18.41 7.06
C ARG A 12 -3.72 -18.14 5.69
N ASP A 13 -5.03 -18.19 5.56
CA ASP A 13 -5.73 -17.97 4.29
C ASP A 13 -5.56 -16.50 3.84
N PHE A 14 -5.54 -15.56 4.78
CA PHE A 14 -5.24 -14.15 4.51
C PHE A 14 -3.81 -13.94 3.98
N ARG A 15 -2.81 -14.59 4.58
CA ARG A 15 -1.43 -14.51 4.11
C ARG A 15 -1.26 -15.16 2.74
N LEU A 16 -1.96 -16.26 2.49
CA LEU A 16 -2.00 -16.87 1.16
C LEU A 16 -2.59 -15.90 0.13
N TYR A 17 -3.68 -15.21 0.48
CA TYR A 17 -4.24 -14.16 -0.35
C TYR A 17 -3.23 -13.04 -0.65
N MET A 18 -2.45 -12.60 0.34
CA MET A 18 -1.40 -11.61 0.12
C MET A 18 -0.33 -12.12 -0.86
N ALA A 19 0.03 -13.39 -0.80
CA ALA A 19 1.02 -14.00 -1.70
C ALA A 19 0.53 -14.17 -3.14
N VAL A 20 -0.70 -14.62 -3.32
CA VAL A 20 -1.32 -14.87 -4.64
C VAL A 20 -1.90 -13.61 -5.23
N GLY A 21 -2.58 -12.80 -4.41
CA GLY A 21 -3.36 -11.65 -4.83
C GLY A 21 -4.77 -12.00 -5.30
N GLY A 22 -5.46 -11.01 -5.86
CA GLY A 22 -6.82 -11.11 -6.36
C GLY A 22 -6.94 -11.10 -7.89
N MET A 23 -5.82 -11.08 -8.62
CA MET A 23 -5.87 -11.14 -10.09
C MET A 23 -6.34 -12.51 -10.55
N PRO A 24 -7.40 -12.60 -11.40
CA PRO A 24 -8.00 -13.88 -11.79
C PRO A 24 -6.99 -14.88 -12.34
N GLN A 25 -6.05 -14.43 -13.19
CA GLN A 25 -5.04 -15.29 -13.77
C GLN A 25 -4.11 -15.90 -12.70
N ALA A 26 -3.72 -15.12 -11.71
CA ALA A 26 -2.86 -15.58 -10.61
C ALA A 26 -3.61 -16.55 -9.69
N VAL A 27 -4.88 -16.29 -9.43
CA VAL A 27 -5.74 -17.20 -8.64
C VAL A 27 -5.94 -18.52 -9.36
N CYS A 28 -6.26 -18.51 -10.66
CA CYS A 28 -6.40 -19.74 -11.47
C CYS A 28 -5.11 -20.56 -11.47
N GLU A 29 -3.97 -19.91 -11.69
CA GLU A 29 -2.66 -20.59 -11.68
C GLU A 29 -2.38 -21.27 -10.35
N TYR A 30 -2.69 -20.60 -9.23
CA TYR A 30 -2.53 -21.19 -7.90
C TYR A 30 -3.44 -22.41 -7.69
N LEU A 31 -4.70 -22.32 -8.13
CA LEU A 31 -5.67 -23.42 -8.00
C LEU A 31 -5.25 -24.64 -8.82
N GLU A 32 -4.62 -24.43 -9.97
CA GLU A 32 -4.16 -25.50 -10.87
C GLU A 32 -2.84 -26.12 -10.40
N THR A 33 -1.87 -25.32 -9.98
CA THR A 33 -0.50 -25.77 -9.71
C THR A 33 -0.17 -25.92 -8.24
N ASN A 34 -0.88 -25.21 -7.36
CA ASN A 34 -0.54 -25.05 -5.94
C ASN A 34 0.93 -24.61 -5.73
N ASN A 35 1.47 -23.84 -6.67
CA ASN A 35 2.88 -23.45 -6.74
C ASN A 35 3.02 -21.93 -6.84
N LEU A 36 3.57 -21.28 -5.82
CA LEU A 36 3.75 -19.83 -5.78
C LEU A 36 4.80 -19.31 -6.78
N LEU A 37 5.73 -20.15 -7.23
CA LEU A 37 6.68 -19.77 -8.28
C LEU A 37 5.99 -19.62 -9.64
N ASP A 38 5.05 -20.50 -9.97
CA ASP A 38 4.26 -20.39 -11.19
C ASP A 38 3.32 -19.18 -11.11
N VAL A 39 2.71 -18.93 -9.95
CA VAL A 39 1.92 -17.72 -9.68
C VAL A 39 2.78 -16.46 -9.84
N ASP A 40 4.01 -16.45 -9.36
CA ASP A 40 4.94 -15.31 -9.51
C ASP A 40 5.21 -15.01 -11.01
N ARG A 41 5.39 -16.01 -11.83
CA ARG A 41 5.56 -15.85 -13.30
C ARG A 41 4.33 -15.20 -13.93
N VAL A 42 3.13 -15.62 -13.54
CA VAL A 42 1.87 -15.02 -14.03
C VAL A 42 1.77 -13.56 -13.60
N LYS A 43 2.07 -13.25 -12.33
CA LYS A 43 2.05 -11.87 -11.82
C LYS A 43 3.07 -10.98 -12.55
N ARG A 44 4.26 -11.48 -12.85
CA ARG A 44 5.26 -10.75 -13.67
C ARG A 44 4.74 -10.46 -15.07
N GLY A 45 4.05 -11.40 -15.69
CA GLY A 45 3.37 -11.18 -16.96
C GLY A 45 2.31 -10.08 -16.90
N ILE A 46 1.53 -10.02 -15.82
CA ILE A 46 0.53 -8.98 -15.61
C ILE A 46 1.22 -7.60 -15.44
N ILE A 47 2.31 -7.51 -14.68
CA ILE A 47 3.08 -6.26 -14.52
C ILE A 47 3.64 -5.80 -15.86
N GLN A 48 4.14 -6.70 -16.71
CA GLN A 48 4.59 -6.36 -18.07
C GLN A 48 3.47 -5.78 -18.94
N LEU A 49 2.23 -6.30 -18.81
CA LEU A 49 1.07 -5.72 -19.50
C LEU A 49 0.76 -4.32 -19.00
N TYR A 50 0.86 -4.08 -17.69
CA TYR A 50 0.71 -2.73 -17.13
C TYR A 50 1.75 -1.77 -17.68
N GLU A 51 3.01 -2.18 -17.75
CA GLU A 51 4.10 -1.36 -18.33
C GLU A 51 3.85 -1.01 -19.79
N TYR A 52 3.34 -1.98 -20.56
CA TYR A 52 2.96 -1.75 -21.96
C TYR A 52 1.83 -0.72 -22.07
N ASP A 53 0.81 -0.83 -21.24
CA ASP A 53 -0.30 0.13 -21.21
C ASP A 53 0.16 1.51 -20.73
N PHE A 54 1.04 1.59 -19.73
CA PHE A 54 1.64 2.85 -19.29
C PHE A 54 2.46 3.51 -20.38
N TYR A 55 3.22 2.75 -21.16
CA TYR A 55 3.99 3.26 -22.28
C TYR A 55 3.09 3.83 -23.40
N ARG A 56 1.90 3.27 -23.58
CA ARG A 56 0.91 3.82 -24.51
C ARG A 56 0.33 5.16 -24.04
N LEU A 57 0.22 5.37 -22.75
CA LEU A 57 -0.25 6.62 -22.15
C LEU A 57 0.85 7.69 -22.14
N ASP A 58 2.06 7.29 -21.78
CA ASP A 58 3.23 8.16 -21.74
C ASP A 58 4.49 7.45 -22.25
N GLN A 59 4.88 7.77 -23.48
CA GLN A 59 6.04 7.15 -24.14
C GLN A 59 7.38 7.51 -23.50
N SER A 60 7.43 8.48 -22.59
CA SER A 60 8.64 8.78 -21.82
C SER A 60 8.96 7.72 -20.75
N GLY A 61 8.01 6.80 -20.48
CA GLY A 61 8.16 5.75 -19.45
C GLY A 61 8.01 6.25 -18.00
N ARG A 62 7.66 7.50 -17.78
CA ARG A 62 7.59 8.11 -16.46
C ARG A 62 6.49 7.49 -15.58
N ILE A 63 5.35 7.09 -16.18
CA ILE A 63 4.26 6.43 -15.45
C ILE A 63 4.77 5.10 -14.88
N SER A 64 5.49 4.29 -15.67
CA SER A 64 6.12 3.05 -15.18
C SER A 64 7.11 3.33 -14.05
N MET A 65 7.93 4.37 -14.16
CA MET A 65 8.89 4.76 -13.11
C MET A 65 8.18 5.11 -11.80
N LEU A 66 7.07 5.85 -11.85
CA LEU A 66 6.25 6.16 -10.68
C LEU A 66 5.70 4.88 -10.04
N PHE A 67 5.13 3.99 -10.83
CA PHE A 67 4.57 2.72 -10.37
C PHE A 67 5.63 1.81 -9.74
N ASP A 68 6.77 1.65 -10.40
CA ASP A 68 7.85 0.75 -9.97
C ASP A 68 8.50 1.18 -8.64
N THR A 69 8.46 2.47 -8.31
CA THR A 69 9.05 2.97 -7.05
C THR A 69 8.14 2.83 -5.84
N ILE A 70 6.88 2.44 -6.00
CA ILE A 70 5.92 2.36 -4.88
C ILE A 70 6.44 1.48 -3.73
N PRO A 71 6.91 0.24 -3.95
CA PRO A 71 7.41 -0.59 -2.86
C PRO A 71 8.58 0.03 -2.11
N ALA A 72 9.55 0.61 -2.82
CA ALA A 72 10.72 1.25 -2.22
C ALA A 72 10.33 2.47 -1.36
N GLN A 73 9.38 3.26 -1.83
CA GLN A 73 8.90 4.43 -1.10
C GLN A 73 8.12 4.07 0.17
N LEU A 74 7.28 3.04 0.12
CA LEU A 74 6.61 2.53 1.32
C LEU A 74 7.61 1.93 2.31
N SER A 75 8.62 1.21 1.84
CA SER A 75 9.65 0.62 2.70
C SER A 75 10.52 1.66 3.41
N SER A 76 10.69 2.85 2.82
CA SER A 76 11.47 3.94 3.42
C SER A 76 10.74 4.69 4.52
N ASN A 77 9.47 4.36 4.82
CA ASN A 77 8.60 5.07 5.76
C ASN A 77 8.49 6.57 5.45
N ALA A 78 8.55 6.95 4.19
CA ALA A 78 8.37 8.33 3.78
C ALA A 78 6.96 8.81 4.11
N SER A 79 6.85 10.00 4.70
CA SER A 79 5.55 10.59 5.09
C SER A 79 4.64 10.95 3.90
N ARG A 80 5.18 10.87 2.69
CA ARG A 80 4.47 11.06 1.41
C ARG A 80 5.26 10.45 0.27
N PHE A 81 4.59 10.20 -0.86
CA PHE A 81 5.26 9.78 -2.08
C PHE A 81 6.20 10.89 -2.60
N GLN A 82 7.45 10.53 -2.87
CA GLN A 82 8.50 11.42 -3.32
C GLN A 82 8.67 11.32 -4.84
N VAL A 83 8.05 12.22 -5.59
CA VAL A 83 8.11 12.21 -7.06
C VAL A 83 9.54 12.36 -7.57
N ALA A 84 10.35 13.20 -6.93
CA ALA A 84 11.75 13.39 -7.29
C ALA A 84 12.58 12.10 -7.16
N SER A 85 12.26 11.23 -6.20
CA SER A 85 12.92 9.93 -6.06
C SER A 85 12.63 8.98 -7.21
N ALA A 86 11.48 9.15 -7.88
CA ALA A 86 11.07 8.34 -9.03
C ALA A 86 11.53 8.92 -10.37
N LEU A 87 11.40 10.25 -10.55
CA LEU A 87 11.54 10.93 -11.83
C LEU A 87 12.73 11.89 -11.92
N GLY A 88 13.44 12.13 -10.80
CA GLY A 88 14.46 13.17 -10.68
C GLY A 88 13.87 14.56 -10.41
N ASP A 89 14.75 15.54 -10.16
CA ASP A 89 14.37 16.87 -9.66
C ASP A 89 13.82 17.83 -10.75
N ASN A 90 13.94 17.48 -12.03
CA ASN A 90 13.65 18.39 -13.15
C ASN A 90 12.29 18.12 -13.81
N VAL A 91 11.30 17.64 -13.07
CA VAL A 91 9.96 17.41 -13.63
C VAL A 91 9.04 18.56 -13.28
N ASP A 92 8.45 19.17 -14.33
CA ASP A 92 7.46 20.23 -14.17
C ASP A 92 6.24 19.77 -13.36
N SER A 93 5.73 20.67 -12.51
CA SER A 93 4.60 20.36 -11.59
C SER A 93 3.32 20.01 -12.34
N GLU A 94 3.03 20.68 -13.45
CA GLU A 94 1.84 20.43 -14.26
C GLU A 94 1.92 19.05 -14.92
N LYS A 95 3.07 18.74 -15.51
CA LYS A 95 3.34 17.43 -16.10
C LYS A 95 3.25 16.31 -15.05
N THR A 96 3.78 16.55 -13.86
CA THR A 96 3.69 15.60 -12.74
C THR A 96 2.24 15.31 -12.38
N LEU A 97 1.40 16.34 -12.23
CA LEU A 97 -0.03 16.16 -11.92
C LEU A 97 -0.75 15.38 -13.01
N GLN A 98 -0.43 15.60 -14.27
CA GLN A 98 -0.97 14.83 -15.38
C GLN A 98 -0.59 13.34 -15.27
N LEU A 99 0.70 13.03 -15.08
CA LEU A 99 1.19 11.64 -14.95
C LEU A 99 0.54 10.91 -13.77
N ILE A 100 0.40 11.58 -12.61
CA ILE A 100 -0.27 11.03 -11.43
C ILE A 100 -1.76 10.79 -11.71
N SER A 101 -2.42 11.69 -12.43
CA SER A 101 -3.82 11.52 -12.81
C SER A 101 -4.01 10.31 -13.73
N GLU A 102 -3.15 10.15 -14.74
CA GLU A 102 -3.18 9.00 -15.65
C GLU A 102 -2.94 7.68 -14.90
N LEU A 103 -1.95 7.65 -13.99
CA LEU A 103 -1.68 6.48 -13.16
C LEU A 103 -2.87 6.13 -12.25
N ARG A 104 -3.52 7.13 -11.64
CA ARG A 104 -4.73 6.94 -10.83
C ARG A 104 -5.89 6.38 -11.65
N GLU A 105 -6.11 6.92 -12.86
CA GLU A 105 -7.19 6.48 -13.76
C GLU A 105 -6.96 5.06 -14.30
N SER A 106 -5.72 4.59 -14.34
CA SER A 106 -5.40 3.21 -14.74
C SER A 106 -5.97 2.15 -13.81
N LYS A 107 -6.37 2.52 -12.58
CA LYS A 107 -6.86 1.62 -11.52
C LYS A 107 -5.86 0.57 -11.06
N THR A 108 -4.57 0.78 -11.34
CA THR A 108 -3.49 -0.11 -10.89
C THR A 108 -2.95 0.26 -9.52
N ILE A 109 -3.34 1.42 -9.00
CA ILE A 109 -2.94 1.94 -7.70
C ILE A 109 -4.13 2.38 -6.85
N ASN A 110 -3.90 2.45 -5.54
CA ASN A 110 -4.75 3.14 -4.58
C ASN A 110 -3.98 4.32 -4.01
N MET A 111 -4.60 5.48 -3.87
CA MET A 111 -3.99 6.68 -3.29
C MET A 111 -4.63 7.01 -1.95
N ALA A 112 -3.80 7.32 -0.96
CA ALA A 112 -4.23 7.91 0.30
C ALA A 112 -3.72 9.36 0.36
N TYR A 113 -4.64 10.32 0.56
CA TYR A 113 -4.29 11.74 0.69
C TYR A 113 -4.12 12.12 2.15
N HIS A 114 -3.17 13.02 2.42
CA HIS A 114 -2.99 13.58 3.74
C HIS A 114 -4.17 14.49 4.11
N ALA A 115 -4.80 14.24 5.25
CA ALA A 115 -5.77 15.13 5.83
C ALA A 115 -5.05 16.19 6.69
N ASN A 116 -5.14 17.47 6.32
CA ASN A 116 -4.45 18.52 7.06
C ASN A 116 -5.14 18.83 8.40
N ASP A 117 -6.46 18.72 8.43
CA ASP A 117 -7.25 18.89 9.67
C ASP A 117 -8.40 17.87 9.70
N PRO A 118 -8.21 16.73 10.39
CA PRO A 118 -9.26 15.73 10.53
C PRO A 118 -10.54 16.22 11.22
N ALA A 119 -10.45 17.29 12.04
CA ALA A 119 -11.59 17.81 12.80
C ALA A 119 -12.62 18.53 11.91
N VAL A 120 -12.18 19.14 10.80
CA VAL A 120 -13.09 19.89 9.90
C VAL A 120 -13.66 19.05 8.75
N GLY A 121 -13.39 17.75 8.75
CA GLY A 121 -13.80 16.83 7.67
C GLY A 121 -12.72 16.66 6.62
N MET A 122 -12.36 15.39 6.39
CA MET A 122 -11.21 15.02 5.55
C MET A 122 -11.29 15.50 4.10
N PRO A 123 -12.46 15.42 3.40
CA PRO A 123 -12.54 15.89 2.02
C PRO A 123 -12.29 17.40 1.85
N LEU A 124 -12.48 18.19 2.91
CA LEU A 124 -12.30 19.65 2.89
C LEU A 124 -10.87 20.07 3.25
N SER A 125 -10.10 19.18 3.86
CA SER A 125 -8.75 19.47 4.38
C SER A 125 -7.64 18.68 3.71
N ILE A 126 -7.90 18.05 2.57
CA ILE A 126 -6.88 17.25 1.88
C ILE A 126 -5.80 18.12 1.23
N ASP A 127 -4.57 17.63 1.30
CA ASP A 127 -3.44 18.16 0.55
C ASP A 127 -3.20 17.30 -0.70
N LEU A 128 -3.57 17.83 -1.86
CA LEU A 128 -3.38 17.13 -3.14
C LEU A 128 -1.92 16.91 -3.54
N LYS A 129 -0.98 17.58 -2.86
CA LYS A 129 0.48 17.42 -3.07
C LYS A 129 1.11 16.47 -2.04
N LYS A 130 0.34 16.00 -1.08
CA LYS A 130 0.81 15.10 -0.04
C LYS A 130 -0.05 13.84 -0.02
N TYR A 131 0.46 12.77 -0.59
CA TYR A 131 -0.24 11.49 -0.75
C TYR A 131 0.74 10.32 -0.63
N LYS A 132 0.20 9.16 -0.32
CA LYS A 132 0.87 7.86 -0.44
C LYS A 132 0.25 7.08 -1.58
N MET A 133 1.04 6.23 -2.22
CA MET A 133 0.57 5.31 -3.26
C MET A 133 0.75 3.86 -2.79
N PHE A 134 -0.25 3.06 -3.09
CA PHE A 134 -0.26 1.61 -2.86
C PHE A 134 -0.58 0.92 -4.19
N VAL A 135 -0.08 -0.29 -4.40
CA VAL A 135 -0.48 -1.09 -5.55
C VAL A 135 -1.88 -1.65 -5.29
N ALA A 136 -2.75 -1.60 -6.29
CA ALA A 136 -4.15 -2.01 -6.14
C ALA A 136 -4.31 -3.48 -5.75
N ASP A 137 -3.38 -4.35 -6.16
CA ASP A 137 -3.34 -5.77 -5.81
C ASP A 137 -2.06 -6.09 -5.03
N THR A 138 -2.19 -6.65 -3.82
CA THR A 138 -1.05 -6.95 -2.94
C THR A 138 -0.20 -8.10 -3.46
N GLY A 139 -0.78 -9.05 -4.19
CA GLY A 139 0.01 -10.09 -4.87
C GLY A 139 0.96 -9.50 -5.90
N LEU A 140 0.50 -8.55 -6.71
CA LEU A 140 1.34 -7.79 -7.64
C LEU A 140 2.35 -6.92 -6.91
N PHE A 141 1.98 -6.32 -5.79
CA PHE A 141 2.88 -5.53 -4.96
C PHE A 141 4.12 -6.34 -4.51
N ILE A 142 3.93 -7.57 -4.05
CA ILE A 142 5.03 -8.44 -3.62
C ILE A 142 5.96 -8.73 -4.80
N THR A 143 5.41 -9.12 -5.95
CA THR A 143 6.21 -9.38 -7.15
C THR A 143 6.93 -8.12 -7.64
N LEU A 144 6.28 -6.96 -7.61
CA LEU A 144 6.89 -5.68 -7.98
C LEU A 144 8.07 -5.32 -7.06
N ALA A 145 7.97 -5.60 -5.76
CA ALA A 145 9.05 -5.35 -4.80
C ALA A 145 10.34 -6.15 -5.11
N PHE A 146 10.23 -7.26 -5.84
CA PHE A 146 11.35 -8.11 -6.27
C PHE A 146 11.49 -8.17 -7.80
N LYS A 147 11.03 -7.13 -8.49
CA LYS A 147 11.02 -7.05 -9.95
C LYS A 147 12.41 -7.12 -10.58
N ASP A 148 13.44 -6.64 -9.88
CA ASP A 148 14.84 -6.66 -10.30
C ASP A 148 15.44 -8.07 -10.31
N LYS A 149 14.76 -9.06 -9.75
CA LYS A 149 15.12 -10.48 -9.77
C LYS A 149 14.35 -11.20 -10.88
N ASP A 150 14.90 -12.29 -11.38
CA ASP A 150 14.23 -13.13 -12.37
C ASP A 150 12.94 -13.79 -11.82
N PHE A 151 12.89 -13.96 -10.51
CA PHE A 151 11.75 -14.49 -9.76
C PHE A 151 11.78 -14.03 -8.31
N THR A 152 10.63 -14.05 -7.65
CA THR A 152 10.56 -13.86 -6.21
C THR A 152 10.97 -15.14 -5.50
N GLU A 153 12.00 -15.09 -4.68
CA GLU A 153 12.52 -16.28 -4.00
C GLU A 153 11.46 -16.96 -3.12
N ASN A 154 11.41 -18.28 -3.14
CA ASN A 154 10.49 -19.05 -2.31
C ASN A 154 10.59 -18.72 -0.81
N VAL A 155 11.77 -18.33 -0.33
CA VAL A 155 11.98 -17.94 1.07
C VAL A 155 11.12 -16.73 1.46
N ILE A 156 10.85 -15.81 0.53
CA ILE A 156 9.97 -14.66 0.76
C ILE A 156 8.54 -15.12 0.97
N TYR A 157 8.04 -16.00 0.11
CA TYR A 157 6.70 -16.57 0.26
C TYR A 157 6.56 -17.42 1.52
N GLN A 158 7.56 -18.23 1.87
CA GLN A 158 7.57 -19.01 3.10
C GLN A 158 7.54 -18.14 4.34
N LYS A 159 8.31 -17.04 4.38
CA LYS A 159 8.28 -16.07 5.47
C LYS A 159 6.91 -15.40 5.59
N LEU A 160 6.30 -15.00 4.47
CA LEU A 160 4.96 -14.42 4.46
C LEU A 160 3.93 -15.39 5.03
N LEU A 161 3.88 -16.62 4.51
CA LEU A 161 2.91 -17.64 4.92
C LEU A 161 3.06 -18.09 6.37
N SER A 162 4.30 -18.10 6.89
CA SER A 162 4.59 -18.51 8.28
C SER A 162 4.56 -17.36 9.30
N ASP A 163 4.17 -16.16 8.89
CA ASP A 163 4.19 -14.94 9.73
C ASP A 163 5.58 -14.58 10.26
N LYS A 164 6.59 -14.78 9.44
CA LYS A 164 7.98 -14.51 9.75
C LYS A 164 8.59 -13.46 8.81
N LEU A 165 7.75 -12.61 8.21
CA LEU A 165 8.24 -11.48 7.45
C LEU A 165 9.11 -10.60 8.34
N ASP A 166 10.28 -10.21 7.80
CA ASP A 166 11.17 -9.29 8.48
C ASP A 166 10.44 -7.95 8.73
N ALA A 167 10.78 -7.27 9.81
CA ALA A 167 10.12 -6.02 10.21
C ALA A 167 10.20 -4.94 9.12
N ASN A 168 11.23 -4.98 8.28
CA ASN A 168 11.40 -4.09 7.13
C ASN A 168 10.43 -4.37 5.97
N LEU A 169 9.66 -5.46 6.02
CA LEU A 169 8.60 -5.80 5.05
C LEU A 169 7.20 -5.54 5.60
N GLY A 170 7.08 -4.87 6.74
CA GLY A 170 5.81 -4.53 7.37
C GLY A 170 4.87 -3.71 6.48
N TYR A 171 5.42 -2.93 5.54
CA TYR A 171 4.66 -2.14 4.56
C TYR A 171 3.79 -2.97 3.61
N VAL A 172 4.03 -4.28 3.49
CA VAL A 172 3.15 -5.20 2.75
C VAL A 172 1.76 -5.25 3.40
N TYR A 173 1.69 -5.21 4.73
CA TYR A 173 0.42 -5.16 5.46
C TYR A 173 -0.31 -3.83 5.27
N GLU A 174 0.41 -2.72 5.17
CA GLU A 174 -0.21 -1.43 4.82
C GLU A 174 -0.84 -1.49 3.43
N ASN A 175 -0.16 -2.09 2.46
CA ASN A 175 -0.69 -2.25 1.10
C ASN A 175 -1.97 -3.09 1.06
N VAL A 176 -2.02 -4.22 1.76
CA VAL A 176 -3.23 -5.05 1.77
C VAL A 176 -4.38 -4.38 2.50
N VAL A 177 -4.12 -3.63 3.57
CA VAL A 177 -5.15 -2.85 4.26
C VAL A 177 -5.69 -1.74 3.35
N ALA A 178 -4.84 -1.01 2.63
CA ALA A 178 -5.26 -0.04 1.63
C ALA A 178 -6.17 -0.68 0.58
N GLN A 179 -5.80 -1.84 0.05
CA GLN A 179 -6.60 -2.61 -0.91
C GLN A 179 -7.97 -2.99 -0.33
N MET A 180 -8.01 -3.55 0.88
CA MET A 180 -9.26 -3.96 1.54
C MET A 180 -10.19 -2.78 1.82
N LEU A 181 -9.65 -1.67 2.32
CA LEU A 181 -10.42 -0.46 2.60
C LEU A 181 -11.00 0.13 1.32
N THR A 182 -10.23 0.17 0.24
CA THR A 182 -10.70 0.65 -1.07
C THR A 182 -11.77 -0.28 -1.65
N ALA A 183 -11.58 -1.59 -1.57
CA ALA A 183 -12.57 -2.58 -2.02
C ALA A 183 -13.89 -2.48 -1.24
N ALA A 184 -13.84 -2.05 0.02
CA ALA A 184 -15.02 -1.77 0.84
C ALA A 184 -15.66 -0.39 0.55
N GLY A 185 -15.22 0.32 -0.49
CA GLY A 185 -15.78 1.60 -0.93
C GLY A 185 -15.27 2.83 -0.16
N ASN A 186 -14.21 2.70 0.63
CA ASN A 186 -13.67 3.84 1.37
C ASN A 186 -12.71 4.65 0.50
N LYS A 187 -12.77 5.97 0.65
CA LYS A 187 -11.68 6.87 0.25
C LYS A 187 -10.60 6.79 1.32
N LEU A 188 -9.33 6.72 0.89
CA LEU A 188 -8.20 6.60 1.79
C LEU A 188 -7.64 7.98 2.15
N PHE A 189 -7.46 8.20 3.46
CA PHE A 189 -6.75 9.35 4.01
C PHE A 189 -5.75 8.85 5.03
N TYR A 190 -4.72 9.65 5.33
CA TYR A 190 -3.79 9.43 6.44
C TYR A 190 -3.46 10.75 7.11
N TYR A 191 -2.81 10.71 8.26
CA TYR A 191 -2.48 11.91 9.01
C TYR A 191 -1.11 11.80 9.66
N THR A 192 -0.35 12.87 9.60
CA THR A 192 0.93 13.01 10.32
C THR A 192 0.91 14.28 11.14
N PHE A 193 1.42 14.23 12.36
CA PHE A 193 1.50 15.37 13.24
C PHE A 193 2.74 15.28 14.15
N PRO A 194 3.31 16.43 14.59
CA PRO A 194 4.52 16.43 15.41
C PRO A 194 4.33 15.70 16.73
N THR A 195 5.38 14.98 17.18
CA THR A 195 5.48 14.50 18.55
C THR A 195 5.65 15.69 19.52
N SER A 196 5.47 15.46 20.81
CA SER A 196 5.65 16.49 21.85
C SER A 196 7.04 17.13 21.83
N THR A 197 8.06 16.42 21.36
CA THR A 197 9.44 16.92 21.23
C THR A 197 9.69 17.65 19.90
N GLY A 198 8.77 17.57 18.93
CA GLY A 198 8.92 18.14 17.59
C GLY A 198 10.01 17.52 16.72
N LYS A 199 10.76 16.53 17.23
CA LYS A 199 11.86 15.88 16.49
C LYS A 199 11.38 14.84 15.46
N HIS A 200 10.22 14.24 15.71
CA HIS A 200 9.62 13.21 14.87
C HIS A 200 8.13 13.50 14.70
N ASN A 201 7.52 12.83 13.77
CA ASN A 201 6.06 12.86 13.60
C ASN A 201 5.45 11.54 14.06
N TYR A 202 4.26 11.64 14.65
CA TYR A 202 3.31 10.54 14.70
C TYR A 202 2.69 10.37 13.32
N GLU A 203 2.38 9.15 12.96
CA GLU A 203 1.65 8.82 11.73
C GLU A 203 0.48 7.91 12.09
N VAL A 204 -0.70 8.25 11.59
CA VAL A 204 -1.87 7.38 11.55
C VAL A 204 -2.00 6.88 10.12
N ASP A 205 -1.84 5.58 9.92
CA ASP A 205 -1.71 4.96 8.60
C ASP A 205 -2.92 5.20 7.71
N PHE A 206 -4.14 5.10 8.28
CA PHE A 206 -5.37 5.44 7.58
C PHE A 206 -6.37 6.15 8.48
N LEU A 207 -7.12 7.06 7.89
CA LEU A 207 -8.29 7.70 8.47
C LEU A 207 -9.52 7.39 7.64
N LEU A 208 -10.59 6.95 8.28
CA LEU A 208 -11.88 6.74 7.63
C LEU A 208 -12.93 7.69 8.16
N SER A 209 -13.77 8.20 7.27
CA SER A 209 -14.97 8.96 7.66
C SER A 209 -16.11 7.99 7.99
N ARG A 210 -16.75 8.19 9.13
CA ARG A 210 -17.93 7.42 9.57
C ARG A 210 -18.98 8.38 10.11
N GLY A 211 -19.80 8.92 9.20
CA GLY A 211 -20.72 10.00 9.54
C GLY A 211 -19.96 11.24 10.00
N ASN A 212 -20.23 11.72 11.21
CA ASN A 212 -19.54 12.87 11.79
C ASN A 212 -18.26 12.49 12.58
N LYS A 213 -17.86 11.21 12.52
CA LYS A 213 -16.69 10.72 13.26
C LYS A 213 -15.56 10.34 12.31
N VAL A 214 -14.34 10.49 12.78
CA VAL A 214 -13.13 10.01 12.13
C VAL A 214 -12.65 8.76 12.85
N CYS A 215 -12.40 7.69 12.09
CA CYS A 215 -11.91 6.42 12.60
C CYS A 215 -10.43 6.27 12.20
N PRO A 216 -9.48 6.40 13.13
CA PRO A 216 -8.07 6.17 12.85
C PRO A 216 -7.76 4.68 12.83
N ILE A 217 -6.89 4.27 11.91
CA ILE A 217 -6.41 2.90 11.77
C ILE A 217 -4.88 2.92 11.75
N GLU A 218 -4.26 2.11 12.58
CA GLU A 218 -2.84 1.83 12.58
C GLU A 218 -2.62 0.36 12.19
N VAL A 219 -1.74 0.11 11.23
CA VAL A 219 -1.44 -1.23 10.71
C VAL A 219 -0.18 -1.75 11.38
N LYS A 220 -0.26 -2.93 11.96
CA LYS A 220 0.86 -3.60 12.61
C LYS A 220 1.03 -5.03 12.11
N SER A 221 2.21 -5.37 11.64
CA SER A 221 2.59 -6.75 11.36
C SER A 221 2.89 -7.54 12.64
N SER A 222 3.34 -6.83 13.70
CA SER A 222 3.63 -7.38 15.03
C SER A 222 3.61 -6.25 16.07
N GLY A 223 3.62 -6.60 17.37
CA GLY A 223 3.71 -5.59 18.43
C GLY A 223 2.47 -4.68 18.54
N TYR A 224 1.28 -5.19 18.21
CA TYR A 224 0.01 -4.46 18.19
C TYR A 224 -0.39 -3.82 19.54
N LYS A 225 0.27 -4.17 20.64
CA LYS A 225 0.08 -3.53 21.95
C LYS A 225 0.73 -2.14 22.07
N ARG A 226 1.56 -1.73 21.11
CA ARG A 226 2.20 -0.41 21.07
C ARG A 226 1.53 0.42 19.96
N HIS A 227 0.73 1.40 20.34
CA HIS A 227 -0.07 2.23 19.43
C HIS A 227 0.02 3.72 19.79
N ALA A 228 1.24 4.20 20.04
CA ALA A 228 1.48 5.57 20.49
C ALA A 228 0.90 6.65 19.55
N SER A 229 0.94 6.43 18.24
CA SER A 229 0.35 7.37 17.26
C SER A 229 -1.16 7.43 17.37
N LEU A 230 -1.79 6.28 17.59
CA LEU A 230 -3.25 6.18 17.75
C LEU A 230 -3.70 6.83 19.07
N ASP A 231 -2.98 6.57 20.16
CA ASP A 231 -3.27 7.18 21.47
C ASP A 231 -3.14 8.69 21.39
N ALA A 232 -2.04 9.21 20.85
CA ALA A 232 -1.81 10.64 20.68
C ALA A 232 -2.86 11.29 19.76
N PHE A 233 -3.32 10.58 18.72
CA PHE A 233 -4.40 11.06 17.86
C PHE A 233 -5.72 11.14 18.62
N CYS A 234 -6.07 10.10 19.38
CA CYS A 234 -7.29 10.08 20.18
C CYS A 234 -7.27 11.19 21.24
N GLU A 235 -6.15 11.41 21.94
CA GLU A 235 -6.01 12.52 22.89
C GLU A 235 -6.22 13.89 22.22
N LYS A 236 -5.66 14.08 21.02
CA LYS A 236 -5.76 15.34 20.27
C LYS A 236 -7.18 15.65 19.78
N PHE A 237 -7.95 14.63 19.43
CA PHE A 237 -9.28 14.77 18.79
C PHE A 237 -10.43 14.19 19.62
N SER A 238 -10.20 13.83 20.89
CA SER A 238 -11.23 13.28 21.79
C SER A 238 -12.06 14.36 22.49
N SER A 239 -12.48 15.38 21.77
CA SER A 239 -13.43 16.38 22.30
C SER A 239 -14.85 16.13 21.81
#